data_8307930f104debaa8bbb6ebb3e4df2ce
#
_entry.id   8307930f104debaa8bbb6ebb3e4df2ce
#
_cell.length_a   1.000
_cell.length_b   1.000
_cell.length_c   1.000
_cell.angle_alpha   90.00
_cell.angle_beta   90.00
_cell.angle_gamma   90.00
#
_symmetry.space_group_name_H-M   'P 1'
#
loop_
_entity.id
_entity.type
_entity.pdbx_description
1 polymer ?
#
loop_
_entity_poly.entity_id
_entity_poly.type
_entity_poly.pdbx_seq_one_letter_code
_entity_poly.pdbx_strand_id
1 'polypeptide(L)'
;MLRLLRFLLLPFSWLYRLITGFRNCLFDKSILKKTRFHVPVIAVRNITLGGTGKTPFVIALSSFLESKGYKVGVITRGYHRKSKGQIIVKDGKSILASPREAGDEPYLIALKSGNTVIIANANRVEAARCAIEKYHCSALIADDAFQHRYLARDLDIVLWDSYNDPCKEAVIPSGHLRESWKGLRRADMLLVTRTANLPQHIAEFFHTKQSDLYISTLPFSVRKIFRFSNREELSQENLKNKKVLGFCGLGNPQQFFDTIRQLTQTPPITKTFPDHYKYSENEIDEMIQAAEKQNCQFIITTEKDAVNMPPSASKFPRILIVQISCELTEKIKAAIIKQLPPLEN
;
A
#
# COMPACT_ATOMS: atom_id res chain seq x y z
N MET A 1 28.40 -10.49 -6.78
CA MET A 1 27.53 -11.51 -6.15
C MET A 1 26.07 -11.37 -6.56
N LEU A 2 25.38 -10.26 -6.34
CA LEU A 2 23.95 -10.07 -6.69
C LEU A 2 23.63 -10.24 -8.19
N ARG A 3 24.49 -9.79 -9.11
CA ARG A 3 24.29 -9.97 -10.56
C ARG A 3 24.37 -11.44 -10.99
N LEU A 4 25.30 -12.21 -10.43
CA LEU A 4 25.44 -13.64 -10.71
C LEU A 4 24.23 -14.42 -10.20
N LEU A 5 23.75 -14.10 -8.98
CA LEU A 5 22.55 -14.73 -8.42
C LEU A 5 21.31 -14.44 -9.27
N ARG A 6 21.13 -13.19 -9.75
CA ARG A 6 20.05 -12.85 -10.68
C ARG A 6 20.11 -13.67 -11.97
N PHE A 7 21.30 -13.89 -12.50
CA PHE A 7 21.49 -14.70 -13.71
C PHE A 7 21.10 -16.18 -13.48
N LEU A 8 21.50 -16.76 -12.36
CA LEU A 8 21.12 -18.13 -11.98
C LEU A 8 19.61 -18.30 -11.76
N LEU A 9 18.91 -17.24 -11.39
CA LEU A 9 17.47 -17.25 -11.17
C LEU A 9 16.63 -17.03 -12.45
N LEU A 10 17.25 -16.68 -13.58
CA LEU A 10 16.53 -16.43 -14.85
C LEU A 10 15.67 -17.62 -15.34
N PRO A 11 16.13 -18.88 -15.30
CA PRO A 11 15.30 -20.02 -15.73
C PRO A 11 14.00 -20.13 -14.91
N PHE A 12 14.08 -19.89 -13.59
CA PHE A 12 12.91 -19.92 -12.70
C PHE A 12 11.96 -18.74 -13.00
N SER A 13 12.48 -17.57 -13.32
CA SER A 13 11.67 -16.43 -13.75
C SER A 13 10.95 -16.70 -15.08
N TRP A 14 11.60 -17.41 -15.97
CA TRP A 14 11.02 -17.82 -17.24
C TRP A 14 9.87 -18.81 -17.03
N LEU A 15 10.07 -19.82 -16.19
CA LEU A 15 9.03 -20.79 -15.82
C LEU A 15 7.84 -20.10 -15.13
N TYR A 16 8.11 -19.23 -14.17
CA TYR A 16 7.07 -18.44 -13.49
C TYR A 16 6.28 -17.57 -14.49
N ARG A 17 6.97 -16.93 -15.45
CA ARG A 17 6.34 -16.12 -16.51
C ARG A 17 5.46 -16.97 -17.42
N LEU A 18 5.86 -18.20 -17.75
CA LEU A 18 5.04 -19.12 -18.54
C LEU A 18 3.76 -19.51 -17.78
N ILE A 19 3.89 -19.91 -16.51
CA ILE A 19 2.76 -20.32 -15.66
C ILE A 19 1.76 -19.16 -15.51
N THR A 20 2.25 -17.98 -15.15
CA THR A 20 1.39 -16.79 -14.99
C THR A 20 0.79 -16.33 -16.32
N GLY A 21 1.55 -16.43 -17.40
CA GLY A 21 1.08 -16.12 -18.76
C GLY A 21 -0.02 -17.08 -19.23
N PHE A 22 0.16 -18.38 -19.02
CA PHE A 22 -0.85 -19.39 -19.33
C PHE A 22 -2.15 -19.16 -18.56
N ARG A 23 -2.05 -18.98 -17.24
CA ARG A 23 -3.22 -18.64 -16.39
C ARG A 23 -3.93 -17.39 -16.88
N ASN A 24 -3.18 -16.36 -17.24
CA ASN A 24 -3.77 -15.13 -17.77
C ASN A 24 -4.47 -15.35 -19.11
N CYS A 25 -3.90 -16.15 -20.00
CA CYS A 25 -4.54 -16.55 -21.26
C CYS A 25 -5.88 -17.27 -21.03
N LEU A 26 -5.97 -18.16 -20.05
CA LEU A 26 -7.23 -18.84 -19.71
C LEU A 26 -8.33 -17.86 -19.28
N PHE A 27 -7.99 -16.81 -18.54
CA PHE A 27 -8.93 -15.74 -18.19
C PHE A 27 -9.29 -14.86 -19.40
N ASP A 28 -8.32 -14.56 -20.27
CA ASP A 28 -8.54 -13.72 -21.45
C ASP A 28 -9.44 -14.43 -22.47
N LYS A 29 -9.33 -15.76 -22.57
CA LYS A 29 -10.20 -16.61 -23.38
C LYS A 29 -11.52 -17.00 -22.68
N SER A 30 -11.83 -16.43 -21.52
CA SER A 30 -13.02 -16.71 -20.72
C SER A 30 -13.21 -18.19 -20.30
N ILE A 31 -12.15 -19.02 -20.41
CA ILE A 31 -12.14 -20.40 -19.91
C ILE A 31 -12.26 -20.39 -18.38
N LEU A 32 -11.52 -19.52 -17.72
CA LEU A 32 -11.71 -19.24 -16.29
C LEU A 32 -12.71 -18.10 -16.14
N LYS A 33 -13.84 -18.38 -15.50
CA LYS A 33 -14.94 -17.43 -15.30
C LYS A 33 -14.59 -16.37 -14.28
N LYS A 34 -15.04 -15.13 -14.54
CA LYS A 34 -14.97 -14.00 -13.59
C LYS A 34 -16.35 -13.76 -13.02
N THR A 35 -16.42 -13.53 -11.71
CA THR A 35 -17.67 -13.10 -11.05
C THR A 35 -17.77 -11.59 -11.17
N ARG A 36 -18.87 -11.09 -11.75
CA ARG A 36 -19.21 -9.67 -11.84
C ARG A 36 -20.32 -9.38 -10.84
N PHE A 37 -20.22 -8.25 -10.18
CA PHE A 37 -21.27 -7.72 -9.31
C PHE A 37 -21.92 -6.48 -9.97
N HIS A 38 -23.08 -6.08 -9.48
CA HIS A 38 -23.82 -4.91 -9.94
C HIS A 38 -23.21 -3.58 -9.44
N VAL A 39 -22.39 -3.64 -8.41
CA VAL A 39 -21.66 -2.47 -7.88
C VAL A 39 -20.27 -2.35 -8.52
N PRO A 40 -19.73 -1.12 -8.71
CA PRO A 40 -18.41 -0.93 -9.27
C PRO A 40 -17.31 -1.51 -8.38
N VAL A 41 -16.37 -2.18 -9.02
CA VAL A 41 -15.19 -2.77 -8.37
C VAL A 41 -13.92 -2.10 -8.89
N ILE A 42 -13.24 -1.38 -8.01
CA ILE A 42 -11.97 -0.70 -8.28
C ILE A 42 -10.84 -1.56 -7.73
N ALA A 43 -9.95 -2.06 -8.59
CA ALA A 43 -8.78 -2.77 -8.13
C ALA A 43 -7.60 -1.82 -7.96
N VAL A 44 -7.00 -1.83 -6.78
CA VAL A 44 -5.73 -1.14 -6.48
C VAL A 44 -4.64 -2.19 -6.38
N ARG A 45 -3.57 -2.02 -7.16
CA ARG A 45 -2.55 -3.04 -7.25
C ARG A 45 -1.14 -2.49 -7.49
N ASN A 46 -0.14 -3.32 -7.20
CA ASN A 46 1.24 -3.13 -7.61
C ASN A 46 1.61 -4.19 -8.64
N ILE A 47 2.38 -3.81 -9.62
CA ILE A 47 3.01 -4.77 -10.54
C ILE A 47 4.32 -5.32 -9.96
N THR A 48 4.90 -4.63 -8.98
CA THR A 48 6.13 -5.03 -8.29
C THR A 48 5.84 -5.57 -6.89
N LEU A 49 6.80 -6.32 -6.34
CA LEU A 49 6.91 -6.55 -4.90
C LEU A 49 7.36 -5.25 -4.22
N GLY A 50 6.99 -5.07 -2.96
CA GLY A 50 7.39 -3.93 -2.13
C GLY A 50 6.30 -2.88 -1.92
N GLY A 51 6.63 -1.91 -1.10
CA GLY A 51 5.71 -0.86 -0.64
C GLY A 51 5.61 0.31 -1.62
N THR A 52 4.68 0.29 -2.55
CA THR A 52 4.43 1.38 -3.52
C THR A 52 3.44 2.44 -3.00
N GLY A 53 3.05 2.36 -1.71
CA GLY A 53 2.09 3.31 -1.13
C GLY A 53 0.62 2.94 -1.35
N LYS A 54 0.28 1.66 -1.51
CA LYS A 54 -1.12 1.20 -1.63
C LYS A 54 -2.00 1.67 -0.49
N THR A 55 -1.58 1.45 0.75
CA THR A 55 -2.39 1.76 1.94
C THR A 55 -2.82 3.23 2.01
N PRO A 56 -1.92 4.23 1.89
CA PRO A 56 -2.33 5.63 1.80
C PRO A 56 -3.28 5.93 0.63
N PHE A 57 -3.07 5.30 -0.53
CA PHE A 57 -3.92 5.50 -1.69
C PHE A 57 -5.32 4.90 -1.47
N VAL A 58 -5.44 3.68 -0.95
CA VAL A 58 -6.74 3.04 -0.63
C VAL A 58 -7.52 3.89 0.37
N ILE A 59 -6.85 4.46 1.39
CA ILE A 59 -7.49 5.37 2.35
C ILE A 59 -8.01 6.63 1.65
N ALA A 60 -7.18 7.28 0.83
CA ALA A 60 -7.58 8.48 0.09
C ALA A 60 -8.73 8.20 -0.91
N LEU A 61 -8.66 7.08 -1.62
CA LEU A 61 -9.70 6.63 -2.54
C LEU A 61 -11.02 6.33 -1.82
N SER A 62 -10.95 5.64 -0.67
CA SER A 62 -12.15 5.37 0.14
C SER A 62 -12.84 6.66 0.57
N SER A 63 -12.07 7.61 1.13
CA SER A 63 -12.60 8.92 1.55
C SER A 63 -13.17 9.71 0.38
N PHE A 64 -12.54 9.65 -0.78
CA PHE A 64 -13.04 10.29 -1.99
C PHE A 64 -14.38 9.71 -2.45
N LEU A 65 -14.50 8.39 -2.52
CA LEU A 65 -15.75 7.74 -2.91
C LEU A 65 -16.86 7.98 -1.89
N GLU A 66 -16.55 7.95 -0.59
CA GLU A 66 -17.50 8.34 0.47
C GLU A 66 -18.01 9.77 0.29
N SER A 67 -17.12 10.72 -0.08
CA SER A 67 -17.52 12.12 -0.35
C SER A 67 -18.44 12.26 -1.57
N LYS A 68 -18.48 11.25 -2.44
CA LYS A 68 -19.38 11.16 -3.60
C LYS A 68 -20.67 10.36 -3.30
N GLY A 69 -20.90 9.98 -2.05
CA GLY A 69 -22.10 9.29 -1.60
C GLY A 69 -22.03 7.75 -1.69
N TYR A 70 -20.90 7.17 -2.11
CA TYR A 70 -20.77 5.72 -2.12
C TYR A 70 -20.60 5.16 -0.70
N LYS A 71 -21.28 4.06 -0.41
CA LYS A 71 -20.95 3.21 0.73
C LYS A 71 -19.84 2.26 0.33
N VAL A 72 -18.63 2.54 0.81
CA VAL A 72 -17.42 1.87 0.33
C VAL A 72 -17.13 0.60 1.10
N GLY A 73 -16.81 -0.48 0.38
CA GLY A 73 -16.27 -1.72 0.92
C GLY A 73 -14.83 -1.93 0.44
N VAL A 74 -13.86 -2.06 1.36
CA VAL A 74 -12.49 -2.47 1.05
C VAL A 74 -12.35 -3.95 1.29
N ILE A 75 -11.99 -4.70 0.24
CA ILE A 75 -11.76 -6.13 0.30
C ILE A 75 -10.27 -6.42 0.12
N THR A 76 -9.67 -7.09 1.08
CA THR A 76 -8.23 -7.35 1.12
C THR A 76 -7.91 -8.79 1.46
N ARG A 77 -6.66 -9.22 1.28
CA ARG A 77 -6.21 -10.56 1.68
C ARG A 77 -5.98 -10.69 3.19
N GLY A 78 -5.58 -9.61 3.82
CA GLY A 78 -5.07 -9.66 5.18
C GLY A 78 -3.73 -10.42 5.20
N TYR A 79 -2.73 -9.90 4.50
CA TYR A 79 -1.41 -10.51 4.47
C TYR A 79 -0.83 -10.56 5.89
N HIS A 80 -0.11 -11.67 6.24
CA HIS A 80 0.44 -11.95 7.58
C HIS A 80 -0.57 -11.99 8.75
N ARG A 81 -1.88 -11.98 8.51
CA ARG A 81 -2.87 -12.20 9.57
C ARG A 81 -2.80 -13.61 10.15
N LYS A 82 -3.14 -13.77 11.43
CA LYS A 82 -3.22 -15.10 12.08
C LYS A 82 -4.60 -15.74 11.95
N SER A 83 -5.63 -14.98 11.67
CA SER A 83 -6.98 -15.48 11.45
C SER A 83 -7.09 -16.25 10.12
N LYS A 84 -7.97 -17.25 10.08
CA LYS A 84 -8.33 -18.02 8.87
C LYS A 84 -9.74 -17.64 8.40
N GLY A 85 -10.06 -17.97 7.15
CA GLY A 85 -11.37 -17.69 6.57
C GLY A 85 -11.65 -16.20 6.38
N GLN A 86 -12.91 -15.80 6.42
CA GLN A 86 -13.34 -14.41 6.32
C GLN A 86 -13.35 -13.73 7.69
N ILE A 87 -12.87 -12.49 7.75
CA ILE A 87 -12.97 -11.67 8.95
C ILE A 87 -13.45 -10.27 8.57
N ILE A 88 -14.36 -9.74 9.36
CA ILE A 88 -14.79 -8.35 9.28
C ILE A 88 -13.85 -7.54 10.15
N VAL A 89 -13.01 -6.73 9.51
CA VAL A 89 -12.06 -5.87 10.22
C VAL A 89 -12.76 -4.62 10.75
N LYS A 90 -13.65 -4.06 9.92
CA LYS A 90 -14.49 -2.90 10.27
C LYS A 90 -15.85 -3.04 9.60
N ASP A 91 -16.93 -2.78 10.33
CA ASP A 91 -18.31 -2.87 9.82
C ASP A 91 -18.85 -1.56 9.24
N GLY A 92 -17.98 -0.56 9.11
CA GLY A 92 -18.31 0.81 8.74
C GLY A 92 -18.32 1.76 9.94
N LYS A 93 -18.62 1.28 11.14
CA LYS A 93 -18.66 2.09 12.37
C LYS A 93 -17.53 1.72 13.34
N SER A 94 -17.44 0.45 13.66
CA SER A 94 -16.54 -0.08 14.70
C SER A 94 -15.47 -0.99 14.10
N ILE A 95 -14.26 -0.92 14.65
CA ILE A 95 -13.19 -1.87 14.35
C ILE A 95 -13.45 -3.11 15.19
N LEU A 96 -13.60 -4.27 14.52
CA LEU A 96 -14.02 -5.53 15.13
C LEU A 96 -12.87 -6.54 15.27
N ALA A 97 -11.72 -6.25 14.70
CA ALA A 97 -10.56 -7.16 14.71
C ALA A 97 -9.31 -6.45 15.22
N SER A 98 -8.48 -7.17 15.92
CA SER A 98 -7.14 -6.72 16.33
C SER A 98 -6.16 -6.69 15.14
N PRO A 99 -5.02 -5.99 15.24
CA PRO A 99 -3.96 -6.03 14.21
C PRO A 99 -3.50 -7.44 13.90
N ARG A 100 -3.46 -8.32 14.91
CA ARG A 100 -3.02 -9.70 14.76
C ARG A 100 -4.00 -10.55 13.96
N GLU A 101 -5.29 -10.25 14.06
CA GLU A 101 -6.36 -10.96 13.35
C GLU A 101 -6.57 -10.41 11.95
N ALA A 102 -6.51 -9.09 11.78
CA ALA A 102 -6.73 -8.40 10.51
C ALA A 102 -5.51 -8.43 9.58
N GLY A 103 -4.30 -8.38 10.16
CA GLY A 103 -3.09 -7.94 9.51
C GLY A 103 -2.90 -6.41 9.66
N ASP A 104 -1.66 -5.96 9.63
CA ASP A 104 -1.29 -4.55 9.87
C ASP A 104 -1.88 -3.58 8.83
N GLU A 105 -1.84 -3.91 7.53
CA GLU A 105 -2.37 -3.04 6.48
C GLU A 105 -3.90 -2.87 6.56
N PRO A 106 -4.74 -3.94 6.62
CA PRO A 106 -6.17 -3.78 6.79
C PRO A 106 -6.55 -3.07 8.09
N TYR A 107 -5.80 -3.31 9.16
CA TYR A 107 -6.02 -2.63 10.43
C TYR A 107 -5.71 -1.13 10.33
N LEU A 108 -4.61 -0.75 9.66
CA LEU A 108 -4.26 0.65 9.42
C LEU A 108 -5.30 1.35 8.54
N ILE A 109 -5.83 0.68 7.51
CA ILE A 109 -6.94 1.20 6.70
C ILE A 109 -8.16 1.42 7.62
N ALA A 110 -8.49 0.47 8.50
CA ALA A 110 -9.62 0.56 9.42
C ALA A 110 -9.52 1.76 10.39
N LEU A 111 -8.32 2.04 10.90
CA LEU A 111 -8.06 3.18 11.78
C LEU A 111 -8.26 4.54 11.08
N LYS A 112 -8.05 4.59 9.76
CA LYS A 112 -7.98 5.83 8.99
C LYS A 112 -9.21 6.12 8.13
N SER A 113 -9.97 5.10 7.78
CA SER A 113 -11.17 5.26 6.95
C SER A 113 -12.38 5.66 7.80
N GLY A 114 -13.28 6.45 7.22
CA GLY A 114 -14.54 6.88 7.83
C GLY A 114 -15.54 5.74 8.03
N ASN A 115 -16.57 5.70 7.21
CA ASN A 115 -17.64 4.70 7.27
C ASN A 115 -17.37 3.46 6.39
N THR A 116 -16.15 3.30 5.91
CA THR A 116 -15.74 2.19 5.04
C THR A 116 -15.84 0.84 5.75
N VAL A 117 -16.47 -0.12 5.12
CA VAL A 117 -16.49 -1.52 5.55
C VAL A 117 -15.19 -2.21 5.08
N ILE A 118 -14.53 -2.96 5.96
CA ILE A 118 -13.27 -3.63 5.62
C ILE A 118 -13.37 -5.11 5.91
N ILE A 119 -13.16 -5.91 4.87
CA ILE A 119 -13.26 -7.37 4.93
C ILE A 119 -11.96 -8.00 4.43
N ALA A 120 -11.37 -8.85 5.28
CA ALA A 120 -10.21 -9.65 4.91
C ALA A 120 -10.61 -11.09 4.61
N ASN A 121 -10.37 -11.55 3.38
CA ASN A 121 -10.59 -12.93 2.94
C ASN A 121 -9.65 -13.27 1.79
N ALA A 122 -9.09 -14.47 1.76
CA ALA A 122 -8.31 -14.98 0.62
C ALA A 122 -9.18 -15.08 -0.65
N ASN A 123 -10.46 -15.45 -0.52
CA ASN A 123 -11.45 -15.43 -1.58
C ASN A 123 -12.10 -14.04 -1.66
N ARG A 124 -11.66 -13.21 -2.62
CA ARG A 124 -12.17 -11.85 -2.82
C ARG A 124 -13.61 -11.81 -3.31
N VAL A 125 -14.07 -12.86 -4.00
CA VAL A 125 -15.45 -12.96 -4.48
C VAL A 125 -16.42 -13.12 -3.30
N GLU A 126 -16.08 -13.96 -2.32
CA GLU A 126 -16.85 -14.10 -1.08
C GLU A 126 -16.84 -12.81 -0.25
N ALA A 127 -15.67 -12.16 -0.12
CA ALA A 127 -15.57 -10.87 0.56
C ALA A 127 -16.42 -9.79 -0.12
N ALA A 128 -16.41 -9.74 -1.45
CA ALA A 128 -17.25 -8.82 -2.23
C ALA A 128 -18.74 -9.08 -1.99
N ARG A 129 -19.16 -10.34 -2.06
CA ARG A 129 -20.53 -10.73 -1.78
C ARG A 129 -20.99 -10.31 -0.39
N CYS A 130 -20.17 -10.57 0.62
CA CYS A 130 -20.45 -10.16 1.99
C CYS A 130 -20.56 -8.64 2.13
N ALA A 131 -19.65 -7.87 1.49
CA ALA A 131 -19.70 -6.42 1.52
C ALA A 131 -21.01 -5.86 0.90
N ILE A 132 -21.48 -6.47 -0.19
CA ILE A 132 -22.68 -6.05 -0.90
C ILE A 132 -23.95 -6.50 -0.15
N GLU A 133 -24.08 -7.79 0.12
CA GLU A 133 -25.34 -8.37 0.63
C GLU A 133 -25.57 -8.04 2.11
N LYS A 134 -24.52 -8.11 2.93
CA LYS A 134 -24.64 -7.89 4.38
C LYS A 134 -24.45 -6.42 4.78
N TYR A 135 -23.55 -5.72 4.12
CA TYR A 135 -23.20 -4.36 4.51
C TYR A 135 -23.72 -3.31 3.52
N HIS A 136 -24.40 -3.71 2.44
CA HIS A 136 -24.99 -2.82 1.44
C HIS A 136 -23.97 -1.81 0.86
N CYS A 137 -22.74 -2.27 0.60
CA CYS A 137 -21.74 -1.44 -0.05
C CYS A 137 -22.14 -1.20 -1.50
N SER A 138 -22.09 0.06 -1.93
CA SER A 138 -22.41 0.49 -3.30
C SER A 138 -21.16 0.70 -4.19
N ALA A 139 -19.95 0.56 -3.62
CA ALA A 139 -18.68 0.49 -4.35
C ALA A 139 -17.67 -0.37 -3.60
N LEU A 140 -16.83 -1.08 -4.33
CA LEU A 140 -15.80 -1.93 -3.75
C LEU A 140 -14.41 -1.49 -4.19
N ILE A 141 -13.46 -1.46 -3.26
CA ILE A 141 -12.03 -1.32 -3.50
C ILE A 141 -11.37 -2.68 -3.20
N ALA A 142 -10.82 -3.32 -4.23
CA ALA A 142 -10.09 -4.57 -4.09
C ALA A 142 -8.59 -4.27 -3.92
N ASP A 143 -8.15 -4.31 -2.66
CA ASP A 143 -6.76 -4.06 -2.29
C ASP A 143 -5.88 -5.27 -2.57
N ASP A 144 -4.74 -5.01 -3.21
CA ASP A 144 -3.75 -6.01 -3.68
C ASP A 144 -4.38 -7.18 -4.46
N ALA A 145 -5.35 -6.86 -5.33
CA ALA A 145 -6.08 -7.86 -6.11
C ALA A 145 -5.41 -8.24 -7.45
N PHE A 146 -4.09 -7.97 -7.61
CA PHE A 146 -3.37 -8.17 -8.87
C PHE A 146 -3.54 -9.57 -9.46
N GLN A 147 -3.35 -10.60 -8.63
CA GLN A 147 -3.41 -12.00 -9.06
C GLN A 147 -4.81 -12.60 -8.97
N HIS A 148 -5.78 -11.88 -8.40
CA HIS A 148 -7.13 -12.41 -8.15
C HIS A 148 -8.09 -12.06 -9.30
N ARG A 149 -7.88 -12.68 -10.48
CA ARG A 149 -8.67 -12.41 -11.70
C ARG A 149 -10.09 -12.98 -11.69
N TYR A 150 -10.47 -13.76 -10.68
CA TYR A 150 -11.84 -14.29 -10.52
C TYR A 150 -12.87 -13.20 -10.21
N LEU A 151 -12.45 -12.06 -9.65
CA LEU A 151 -13.29 -10.89 -9.46
C LEU A 151 -13.21 -9.99 -10.69
N ALA A 152 -14.34 -9.73 -11.34
CA ALA A 152 -14.43 -8.73 -12.41
C ALA A 152 -14.22 -7.33 -11.83
N ARG A 153 -13.69 -6.42 -12.62
CA ARG A 153 -13.31 -5.06 -12.22
C ARG A 153 -13.82 -4.10 -13.26
N ASP A 154 -14.18 -2.93 -12.80
CA ASP A 154 -14.63 -1.82 -13.65
C ASP A 154 -13.52 -0.78 -13.81
N LEU A 155 -12.59 -0.70 -12.85
CA LEU A 155 -11.41 0.14 -12.93
C LEU A 155 -10.20 -0.58 -12.31
N ASP A 156 -9.09 -0.64 -13.03
CA ASP A 156 -7.85 -1.29 -12.61
C ASP A 156 -6.71 -0.26 -12.51
N ILE A 157 -6.35 0.12 -11.28
CA ILE A 157 -5.34 1.13 -10.96
C ILE A 157 -4.05 0.46 -10.54
N VAL A 158 -2.97 0.74 -11.26
CA VAL A 158 -1.62 0.28 -10.93
C VAL A 158 -0.85 1.40 -10.28
N LEU A 159 -0.22 1.10 -9.14
CA LEU A 159 0.73 2.00 -8.50
C LEU A 159 2.15 1.61 -8.89
N TRP A 160 2.94 2.62 -9.25
CA TRP A 160 4.36 2.49 -9.55
C TRP A 160 5.17 3.43 -8.69
N ASP A 161 6.19 2.91 -8.03
CA ASP A 161 7.08 3.73 -7.21
C ASP A 161 8.12 4.45 -8.09
N SER A 162 8.20 5.79 -8.00
CA SER A 162 9.13 6.60 -8.78
C SER A 162 10.61 6.30 -8.51
N TYR A 163 10.92 5.66 -7.39
CA TYR A 163 12.29 5.21 -7.06
C TYR A 163 12.72 3.98 -7.86
N ASN A 164 11.78 3.28 -8.50
CA ASN A 164 12.08 2.10 -9.30
C ASN A 164 12.27 2.49 -10.77
N ASP A 165 13.34 2.00 -11.37
CA ASP A 165 13.59 2.12 -12.79
C ASP A 165 12.92 0.95 -13.54
N PRO A 166 11.86 1.19 -14.34
CA PRO A 166 11.15 0.12 -15.01
C PRO A 166 12.00 -0.66 -16.02
N CYS A 167 13.06 -0.04 -16.55
CA CYS A 167 13.98 -0.70 -17.49
C CYS A 167 14.84 -1.77 -16.81
N LYS A 168 15.03 -1.68 -15.48
CA LYS A 168 15.85 -2.62 -14.71
C LYS A 168 15.04 -3.74 -14.04
N GLU A 169 13.71 -3.70 -14.18
CA GLU A 169 12.85 -4.66 -13.52
C GLU A 169 12.66 -5.95 -14.35
N ALA A 170 12.71 -7.06 -13.66
CA ALA A 170 12.48 -8.40 -14.20
C ALA A 170 11.42 -9.13 -13.36
N VAL A 171 10.87 -10.20 -13.94
CA VAL A 171 9.89 -11.05 -13.24
C VAL A 171 10.57 -11.85 -12.13
N ILE A 172 9.87 -12.07 -11.02
CA ILE A 172 10.35 -12.89 -9.90
C ILE A 172 10.72 -14.30 -10.35
N PRO A 173 11.77 -14.93 -9.75
CA PRO A 173 12.58 -14.45 -8.63
C PRO A 173 13.81 -13.61 -9.03
N SER A 174 14.12 -13.40 -10.32
CA SER A 174 15.29 -12.62 -10.74
C SER A 174 15.10 -11.08 -10.59
N GLY A 175 13.90 -10.60 -10.43
CA GLY A 175 13.54 -9.21 -10.19
C GLY A 175 12.31 -9.09 -9.28
N HIS A 176 11.63 -7.95 -9.32
CA HIS A 176 10.52 -7.66 -8.42
C HIS A 176 9.13 -7.70 -9.09
N LEU A 177 9.05 -7.91 -10.43
CA LEU A 177 7.76 -7.96 -11.13
C LEU A 177 6.98 -9.22 -10.75
N ARG A 178 5.75 -9.06 -10.33
CA ARG A 178 4.81 -10.15 -10.02
C ARG A 178 4.24 -10.84 -11.26
N GLU A 179 4.31 -10.18 -12.42
CA GLU A 179 4.02 -10.73 -13.75
C GLU A 179 4.74 -9.92 -14.83
N SER A 180 4.68 -10.39 -16.07
CA SER A 180 5.30 -9.67 -17.21
C SER A 180 4.61 -8.33 -17.48
N TRP A 181 5.31 -7.41 -18.15
CA TRP A 181 4.77 -6.10 -18.60
C TRP A 181 3.49 -6.20 -19.42
N LYS A 182 3.22 -7.36 -20.06
CA LYS A 182 1.95 -7.61 -20.76
C LYS A 182 0.73 -7.46 -19.85
N GLY A 183 0.90 -7.63 -18.53
CA GLY A 183 -0.14 -7.43 -17.54
C GLY A 183 -0.67 -6.01 -17.47
N LEU A 184 0.13 -5.01 -17.84
CA LEU A 184 -0.30 -3.61 -17.89
C LEU A 184 -1.44 -3.33 -18.87
N ARG A 185 -1.60 -4.17 -19.91
CA ARG A 185 -2.71 -4.04 -20.88
C ARG A 185 -4.10 -4.12 -20.24
N ARG A 186 -4.17 -4.54 -18.98
CA ARG A 186 -5.41 -4.60 -18.20
C ARG A 186 -5.61 -3.42 -17.27
N ALA A 187 -4.60 -2.55 -17.18
CA ALA A 187 -4.67 -1.37 -16.33
C ALA A 187 -5.34 -0.23 -17.09
N ASP A 188 -6.24 0.46 -16.44
CA ASP A 188 -6.86 1.67 -16.94
C ASP A 188 -6.04 2.90 -16.55
N MET A 189 -5.41 2.83 -15.35
CA MET A 189 -4.63 3.92 -14.80
C MET A 189 -3.31 3.43 -14.21
N LEU A 190 -2.25 4.21 -14.42
CA LEU A 190 -0.97 4.09 -13.74
C LEU A 190 -0.70 5.36 -12.93
N LEU A 191 -0.54 5.22 -11.63
CA LEU A 191 -0.19 6.32 -10.76
C LEU A 191 1.24 6.15 -10.27
N VAL A 192 2.11 7.08 -10.68
CA VAL A 192 3.51 7.13 -10.24
C VAL A 192 3.57 7.82 -8.90
N THR A 193 3.83 7.04 -7.87
CA THR A 193 3.78 7.50 -6.48
C THR A 193 5.05 8.23 -6.06
N ARG A 194 4.95 9.10 -5.03
CA ARG A 194 6.05 9.80 -4.37
C ARG A 194 6.78 10.82 -5.24
N THR A 195 6.16 11.27 -6.28
CA THR A 195 6.69 12.34 -7.12
C THR A 195 5.57 13.31 -7.51
N ALA A 196 5.88 14.59 -7.55
CA ALA A 196 4.99 15.62 -8.08
C ALA A 196 5.14 15.76 -9.61
N ASN A 197 6.34 15.47 -10.12
CA ASN A 197 6.67 15.55 -11.54
C ASN A 197 6.87 14.16 -12.11
N LEU A 198 6.19 13.85 -13.21
CA LEU A 198 6.33 12.57 -13.89
C LEU A 198 7.70 12.49 -14.59
N PRO A 199 8.60 11.57 -14.19
CA PRO A 199 9.87 11.41 -14.87
C PRO A 199 9.66 10.95 -16.31
N GLN A 200 10.27 11.64 -17.28
CA GLN A 200 10.05 11.41 -18.71
C GLN A 200 10.34 9.95 -19.11
N HIS A 201 11.45 9.37 -18.64
CA HIS A 201 11.80 7.98 -18.96
C HIS A 201 10.79 6.96 -18.44
N ILE A 202 10.10 7.25 -17.31
CA ILE A 202 9.02 6.41 -16.80
C ILE A 202 7.78 6.52 -17.69
N ALA A 203 7.39 7.74 -18.07
CA ALA A 203 6.26 7.97 -18.95
C ALA A 203 6.47 7.28 -20.32
N GLU A 204 7.60 7.51 -20.97
CA GLU A 204 7.96 6.90 -22.24
C GLU A 204 7.94 5.38 -22.17
N PHE A 205 8.56 4.81 -21.11
CA PHE A 205 8.56 3.35 -20.93
C PHE A 205 7.14 2.79 -20.88
N PHE A 206 6.26 3.36 -20.05
CA PHE A 206 4.91 2.82 -19.89
C PHE A 206 4.04 3.03 -21.14
N HIS A 207 4.19 4.14 -21.86
CA HIS A 207 3.50 4.35 -23.15
C HIS A 207 3.93 3.35 -24.22
N THR A 208 5.19 2.87 -24.22
CA THR A 208 5.61 1.76 -25.10
C THR A 208 4.92 0.43 -24.76
N LYS A 209 4.41 0.25 -23.54
CA LYS A 209 3.71 -0.98 -23.14
C LYS A 209 2.21 -0.91 -23.37
N GLN A 210 1.63 0.28 -23.25
CA GLN A 210 0.22 0.57 -23.47
C GLN A 210 0.05 2.06 -23.80
N SER A 211 -0.23 2.39 -25.07
CA SER A 211 -0.35 3.76 -25.56
C SER A 211 -1.46 4.55 -24.86
N ASP A 212 -2.59 3.91 -24.59
CA ASP A 212 -3.82 4.53 -24.07
C ASP A 212 -3.89 4.53 -22.52
N LEU A 213 -2.80 4.11 -21.86
CA LEU A 213 -2.73 4.08 -20.43
C LEU A 213 -2.76 5.51 -19.83
N TYR A 214 -3.76 5.78 -18.99
CA TYR A 214 -3.76 7.04 -18.26
C TYR A 214 -2.64 7.04 -17.23
N ILE A 215 -1.67 7.94 -17.37
CA ILE A 215 -0.53 8.05 -16.46
C ILE A 215 -0.62 9.39 -15.73
N SER A 216 -0.48 9.36 -14.40
CA SER A 216 -0.43 10.55 -13.56
C SER A 216 0.51 10.36 -12.38
N THR A 217 0.88 11.45 -11.72
CA THR A 217 1.66 11.42 -10.48
C THR A 217 0.76 11.39 -9.27
N LEU A 218 1.21 10.74 -8.22
CA LEU A 218 0.57 10.68 -6.91
C LEU A 218 1.60 11.07 -5.84
N PRO A 219 1.76 12.36 -5.55
CA PRO A 219 2.69 12.81 -4.52
C PRO A 219 2.22 12.37 -3.13
N PHE A 220 3.19 12.06 -2.29
CA PHE A 220 2.96 11.78 -0.88
C PHE A 220 3.52 12.92 -0.05
N SER A 221 2.83 13.23 1.04
CA SER A 221 3.23 14.24 1.99
C SER A 221 3.14 13.74 3.42
N VAL A 222 3.93 14.32 4.30
CA VAL A 222 3.78 14.12 5.73
C VAL A 222 2.56 14.91 6.18
N ARG A 223 1.53 14.18 6.62
CA ARG A 223 0.28 14.76 7.10
C ARG A 223 0.38 15.23 8.53
N LYS A 224 0.95 14.37 9.39
CA LYS A 224 1.07 14.58 10.83
C LYS A 224 2.32 13.91 11.38
N ILE A 225 2.83 14.48 12.44
CA ILE A 225 3.85 13.88 13.28
C ILE A 225 3.31 13.91 14.70
N PHE A 226 3.29 12.79 15.37
CA PHE A 226 2.74 12.73 16.73
C PHE A 226 3.54 11.76 17.60
N ARG A 227 3.48 11.99 18.92
CA ARG A 227 4.09 11.10 19.91
C ARG A 227 3.36 9.77 19.96
N PHE A 228 4.09 8.70 20.03
CA PHE A 228 3.48 7.37 20.21
C PHE A 228 2.74 7.26 21.55
N SER A 229 3.28 7.88 22.60
CA SER A 229 2.79 7.77 23.98
C SER A 229 1.38 8.33 24.20
N ASN A 230 1.10 9.54 23.73
CA ASN A 230 -0.12 10.29 24.05
C ASN A 230 -0.84 10.87 22.83
N ARG A 231 -0.36 10.57 21.63
CA ARG A 231 -0.89 11.09 20.36
C ARG A 231 -0.80 12.62 20.20
N GLU A 232 -0.02 13.29 21.05
CA GLU A 232 0.27 14.71 20.92
C GLU A 232 0.92 15.01 19.55
N GLU A 233 0.33 15.93 18.81
CA GLU A 233 0.82 16.32 17.49
C GLU A 233 1.98 17.32 17.62
N LEU A 234 3.04 17.11 16.85
CA LEU A 234 4.18 18.01 16.76
C LEU A 234 4.20 18.70 15.40
N SER A 235 4.60 19.97 15.40
CA SER A 235 4.87 20.65 14.13
C SER A 235 6.17 20.13 13.50
N GLN A 236 6.28 20.24 12.17
CA GLN A 236 7.50 19.84 11.46
C GLN A 236 8.71 20.71 11.89
N GLU A 237 8.47 21.95 12.31
CA GLU A 237 9.51 22.86 12.82
C GLU A 237 10.23 22.31 14.04
N ASN A 238 9.52 21.54 14.89
CA ASN A 238 10.12 20.91 16.08
C ASN A 238 11.22 19.89 15.73
N LEU A 239 11.26 19.42 14.51
CA LEU A 239 12.24 18.43 14.03
C LEU A 239 13.43 19.05 13.29
N LYS A 240 13.36 20.32 12.87
CA LYS A 240 14.46 20.98 12.15
C LYS A 240 15.74 20.98 12.98
N ASN A 241 16.84 20.59 12.32
CA ASN A 241 18.18 20.50 12.91
C ASN A 241 18.26 19.56 14.15
N LYS A 242 17.29 18.66 14.33
CA LYS A 242 17.34 17.66 15.40
C LYS A 242 18.04 16.40 14.93
N LYS A 243 18.96 15.90 15.76
CA LYS A 243 19.55 14.59 15.56
C LYS A 243 18.56 13.52 15.96
N VAL A 244 18.27 12.59 15.06
CA VAL A 244 17.23 11.59 15.25
C VAL A 244 17.72 10.20 14.88
N LEU A 245 17.11 9.17 15.50
CA LEU A 245 17.21 7.79 15.07
C LEU A 245 15.92 7.44 14.31
N GLY A 246 16.03 7.05 13.05
CA GLY A 246 14.93 6.55 12.24
C GLY A 246 14.97 5.04 12.14
N PHE A 247 13.84 4.37 12.40
CA PHE A 247 13.74 2.93 12.16
C PHE A 247 12.46 2.56 11.42
N CYS A 248 12.50 1.52 10.59
CA CYS A 248 11.32 0.98 9.93
C CYS A 248 11.51 -0.46 9.46
N GLY A 249 10.38 -1.19 9.37
CA GLY A 249 10.23 -2.49 8.70
C GLY A 249 9.41 -2.32 7.41
N LEU A 250 10.02 -1.70 6.41
CA LEU A 250 9.41 -1.44 5.09
C LEU A 250 10.18 -2.14 3.98
N GLY A 251 9.48 -2.55 2.92
CA GLY A 251 10.10 -3.14 1.73
C GLY A 251 11.07 -2.20 0.99
N ASN A 252 10.93 -0.87 1.16
CA ASN A 252 11.90 0.13 0.69
C ASN A 252 12.15 1.17 1.79
N PRO A 253 13.11 0.93 2.70
CA PRO A 253 13.40 1.80 3.84
C PRO A 253 13.95 3.17 3.46
N GLN A 254 14.69 3.25 2.34
CA GLN A 254 15.36 4.47 1.92
C GLN A 254 14.41 5.66 1.80
N GLN A 255 13.21 5.40 1.29
CA GLN A 255 12.19 6.43 1.11
C GLN A 255 11.74 7.07 2.44
N PHE A 256 11.65 6.25 3.49
CA PHE A 256 11.31 6.75 4.82
C PHE A 256 12.45 7.58 5.40
N PHE A 257 13.68 7.14 5.22
CA PHE A 257 14.85 7.90 5.69
C PHE A 257 15.05 9.21 4.93
N ASP A 258 14.73 9.26 3.63
CA ASP A 258 14.72 10.50 2.86
C ASP A 258 13.63 11.47 3.38
N THR A 259 12.47 10.95 3.74
CA THR A 259 11.41 11.76 4.39
C THR A 259 11.90 12.33 5.72
N ILE A 260 12.54 11.53 6.57
CA ILE A 260 13.12 12.02 7.84
C ILE A 260 14.19 13.10 7.55
N ARG A 261 15.07 12.87 6.59
CA ARG A 261 16.10 13.87 6.21
C ARG A 261 15.47 15.19 5.78
N GLN A 262 14.39 15.17 5.03
CA GLN A 262 13.66 16.39 4.65
C GLN A 262 13.06 17.11 5.86
N LEU A 263 12.49 16.36 6.82
CA LEU A 263 11.90 16.92 8.03
C LEU A 263 12.96 17.52 8.98
N THR A 264 14.08 16.83 9.14
CA THR A 264 15.12 17.24 10.11
C THR A 264 16.19 18.13 9.50
N GLN A 265 16.29 18.18 8.17
CA GLN A 265 17.41 18.83 7.42
C GLN A 265 18.79 18.26 7.78
N THR A 266 18.84 17.13 8.47
CA THR A 266 20.04 16.40 8.86
C THR A 266 19.88 14.91 8.54
N PRO A 267 20.96 14.18 8.21
CA PRO A 267 20.89 12.75 8.00
C PRO A 267 20.48 12.03 9.31
N PRO A 268 19.44 11.17 9.29
CA PRO A 268 19.11 10.37 10.46
C PRO A 268 20.11 9.23 10.67
N ILE A 269 20.25 8.78 11.90
CA ILE A 269 20.80 7.47 12.20
C ILE A 269 19.73 6.46 11.84
N THR A 270 20.08 5.42 11.07
CA THR A 270 19.09 4.50 10.51
C THR A 270 19.21 3.10 11.06
N LYS A 271 18.07 2.45 11.36
CA LYS A 271 17.96 1.03 11.68
C LYS A 271 16.84 0.42 10.84
N THR A 272 17.13 -0.66 10.10
CA THR A 272 16.16 -1.33 9.24
C THR A 272 15.79 -2.69 9.80
N PHE A 273 14.53 -3.06 9.64
CA PHE A 273 13.98 -4.36 9.98
C PHE A 273 13.32 -4.99 8.75
N PRO A 274 13.10 -6.31 8.75
CA PRO A 274 12.30 -6.96 7.70
C PRO A 274 10.90 -6.34 7.58
N ASP A 275 10.30 -6.41 6.39
CA ASP A 275 8.94 -5.94 6.19
C ASP A 275 7.95 -6.72 7.09
N HIS A 276 6.97 -6.03 7.67
CA HIS A 276 6.01 -6.55 8.66
C HIS A 276 6.63 -7.06 9.97
N TYR A 277 7.75 -6.46 10.37
CA TYR A 277 8.43 -6.85 11.60
C TYR A 277 7.57 -6.58 12.84
N LYS A 278 7.66 -7.47 13.82
CA LYS A 278 7.01 -7.32 15.15
C LYS A 278 8.08 -7.05 16.18
N TYR A 279 8.03 -5.87 16.73
CA TYR A 279 9.03 -5.38 17.67
C TYR A 279 8.80 -5.98 19.05
N SER A 280 9.87 -6.50 19.65
CA SER A 280 9.92 -6.91 21.06
C SER A 280 10.23 -5.70 21.97
N GLU A 281 9.97 -5.86 23.26
CA GLU A 281 10.33 -4.83 24.26
C GLU A 281 11.84 -4.59 24.29
N ASN A 282 12.63 -5.67 24.26
CA ASN A 282 14.09 -5.57 24.26
C ASN A 282 14.63 -4.77 23.07
N GLU A 283 14.06 -4.96 21.88
CA GLU A 283 14.49 -4.22 20.69
C GLU A 283 14.13 -2.73 20.77
N ILE A 284 12.99 -2.39 21.38
CA ILE A 284 12.64 -1.00 21.65
C ILE A 284 13.64 -0.38 22.64
N ASP A 285 13.96 -1.09 23.71
CA ASP A 285 14.93 -0.65 24.71
C ASP A 285 16.33 -0.46 24.10
N GLU A 286 16.79 -1.39 23.26
CA GLU A 286 18.04 -1.25 22.51
C GLU A 286 18.06 0.00 21.63
N MET A 287 16.95 0.31 20.94
CA MET A 287 16.83 1.49 20.11
C MET A 287 16.88 2.77 20.94
N ILE A 288 16.27 2.77 22.13
CA ILE A 288 16.30 3.90 23.05
C ILE A 288 17.73 4.13 23.56
N GLN A 289 18.40 3.08 24.02
CA GLN A 289 19.80 3.16 24.46
C GLN A 289 20.72 3.64 23.31
N ALA A 290 20.53 3.13 22.10
CA ALA A 290 21.29 3.58 20.94
C ALA A 290 21.06 5.05 20.61
N ALA A 291 19.82 5.53 20.72
CA ALA A 291 19.47 6.93 20.52
C ALA A 291 20.09 7.84 21.60
N GLU A 292 20.07 7.40 22.85
CA GLU A 292 20.68 8.13 23.98
C GLU A 292 22.19 8.22 23.84
N LYS A 293 22.86 7.09 23.57
CA LYS A 293 24.33 7.04 23.36
C LYS A 293 24.78 7.98 22.24
N GLN A 294 23.93 8.19 21.25
CA GLN A 294 24.23 9.06 20.13
C GLN A 294 23.66 10.49 20.25
N ASN A 295 23.09 10.85 21.41
CA ASN A 295 22.46 12.13 21.69
C ASN A 295 21.34 12.48 20.69
N CYS A 296 20.52 11.50 20.30
CA CYS A 296 19.32 11.74 19.50
C CYS A 296 18.21 12.34 20.36
N GLN A 297 17.56 13.39 19.88
CA GLN A 297 16.44 14.01 20.55
C GLN A 297 15.14 13.18 20.38
N PHE A 298 14.99 12.52 19.22
CA PHE A 298 13.81 11.72 18.92
C PHE A 298 14.19 10.40 18.26
N ILE A 299 13.27 9.44 18.39
CA ILE A 299 13.24 8.20 17.61
C ILE A 299 12.03 8.30 16.72
N ILE A 300 12.20 8.09 15.40
CA ILE A 300 11.12 8.29 14.43
C ILE A 300 10.83 6.98 13.70
N THR A 301 9.56 6.63 13.60
CA THR A 301 9.10 5.45 12.85
C THR A 301 7.81 5.72 12.07
N THR A 302 7.32 4.72 11.34
CA THR A 302 6.11 4.82 10.53
C THR A 302 4.87 4.39 11.29
N GLU A 303 3.68 4.73 10.79
CA GLU A 303 2.42 4.23 11.34
C GLU A 303 2.27 2.71 11.21
N LYS A 304 2.79 2.12 10.11
CA LYS A 304 2.78 0.68 9.90
C LYS A 304 3.60 -0.04 10.98
N ASP A 305 4.77 0.49 11.30
CA ASP A 305 5.62 -0.06 12.35
C ASP A 305 5.00 0.14 13.73
N ALA A 306 4.38 1.30 13.98
CA ALA A 306 3.74 1.63 15.25
C ALA A 306 2.63 0.62 15.64
N VAL A 307 1.90 0.07 14.66
CA VAL A 307 0.88 -0.98 14.90
C VAL A 307 1.51 -2.27 15.41
N ASN A 308 2.78 -2.52 15.08
CA ASN A 308 3.53 -3.72 15.44
C ASN A 308 4.45 -3.54 16.66
N MET A 309 4.44 -2.34 17.29
CA MET A 309 5.22 -2.07 18.50
C MET A 309 4.49 -2.58 19.74
N PRO A 310 5.23 -2.99 20.79
CA PRO A 310 4.62 -3.37 22.05
C PRO A 310 4.02 -2.14 22.75
N PRO A 311 2.94 -2.29 23.53
CA PRO A 311 2.33 -1.18 24.27
C PRO A 311 3.29 -0.48 25.23
N SER A 312 4.29 -1.18 25.78
CA SER A 312 5.33 -0.64 26.66
C SER A 312 6.14 0.48 26.01
N ALA A 313 6.26 0.51 24.68
CA ALA A 313 6.91 1.60 23.95
C ALA A 313 6.25 2.98 24.20
N SER A 314 4.98 3.00 24.64
CA SER A 314 4.29 4.24 25.03
C SER A 314 4.87 4.95 26.25
N LYS A 315 5.69 4.27 27.04
CA LYS A 315 6.41 4.86 28.18
C LYS A 315 7.49 5.84 27.73
N PHE A 316 7.89 5.81 26.47
CA PHE A 316 8.97 6.62 25.92
C PHE A 316 8.43 7.79 25.10
N PRO A 317 8.38 9.01 25.65
CA PRO A 317 7.74 10.17 24.99
C PRO A 317 8.54 10.70 23.77
N ARG A 318 9.77 10.20 23.57
CA ARG A 318 10.63 10.60 22.43
C ARG A 318 10.36 9.80 21.16
N ILE A 319 9.49 8.78 21.20
CA ILE A 319 9.12 8.02 20.00
C ILE A 319 8.04 8.78 19.24
N LEU A 320 8.35 9.15 18.01
CA LEU A 320 7.49 9.89 17.11
C LEU A 320 7.07 9.00 15.94
N ILE A 321 5.82 9.17 15.53
CA ILE A 321 5.21 8.49 14.39
C ILE A 321 5.02 9.52 13.28
N VAL A 322 5.55 9.21 12.10
CA VAL A 322 5.31 9.99 10.89
C VAL A 322 4.15 9.37 10.13
N GLN A 323 3.09 10.14 9.98
CA GLN A 323 1.93 9.81 9.16
C GLN A 323 2.10 10.35 7.76
N ILE A 324 2.04 9.47 6.77
CA ILE A 324 2.07 9.82 5.35
C ILE A 324 0.66 9.73 4.78
N SER A 325 0.30 10.70 3.92
CA SER A 325 -0.92 10.68 3.12
C SER A 325 -0.59 10.99 1.66
N CYS A 326 -1.51 10.66 0.79
CA CYS A 326 -1.53 11.16 -0.58
C CYS A 326 -2.83 11.92 -0.83
N GLU A 327 -2.76 12.91 -1.71
CA GLU A 327 -3.93 13.66 -2.14
C GLU A 327 -4.23 13.32 -3.60
N LEU A 328 -5.48 12.95 -3.85
CA LEU A 328 -5.97 12.72 -5.19
C LEU A 328 -6.16 14.07 -5.86
N THR A 329 -5.40 14.35 -6.92
CA THR A 329 -5.60 15.56 -7.73
C THR A 329 -6.97 15.55 -8.40
N GLU A 330 -7.51 16.72 -8.75
CA GLU A 330 -8.81 16.79 -9.44
C GLU A 330 -8.80 16.01 -10.77
N LYS A 331 -7.66 15.94 -11.46
CA LYS A 331 -7.50 15.13 -12.67
C LYS A 331 -7.67 13.63 -12.39
N ILE A 332 -7.06 13.13 -11.30
CA ILE A 332 -7.21 11.71 -10.88
C ILE A 332 -8.65 11.44 -10.47
N LYS A 333 -9.27 12.31 -9.67
CA LYS A 333 -10.68 12.19 -9.24
C LYS A 333 -11.63 12.13 -10.42
N ALA A 334 -11.47 13.06 -11.39
CA ALA A 334 -12.29 13.09 -12.61
C ALA A 334 -12.10 11.82 -13.46
N ALA A 335 -10.85 11.35 -13.61
CA ALA A 335 -10.56 10.12 -14.35
C ALA A 335 -11.19 8.88 -13.69
N ILE A 336 -11.17 8.79 -12.35
CA ILE A 336 -11.82 7.70 -11.60
C ILE A 336 -13.34 7.73 -11.84
N ILE A 337 -14.00 8.88 -11.61
CA ILE A 337 -15.45 8.99 -11.74
C ILE A 337 -15.93 8.71 -13.18
N LYS A 338 -15.18 9.12 -14.19
CA LYS A 338 -15.50 8.83 -15.60
C LYS A 338 -15.61 7.32 -15.91
N GLN A 339 -14.88 6.49 -15.17
CA GLN A 339 -14.85 5.04 -15.35
C GLN A 339 -15.89 4.29 -14.50
N LEU A 340 -16.49 4.98 -13.52
CA LEU A 340 -17.48 4.34 -12.66
C LEU A 340 -18.89 4.52 -13.23
N PRO A 341 -19.76 3.50 -13.11
CA PRO A 341 -21.17 3.67 -13.40
C PRO A 341 -21.77 4.74 -12.46
N PRO A 342 -22.77 5.49 -12.91
CA PRO A 342 -23.47 6.43 -12.05
C PRO A 342 -24.08 5.71 -10.86
N LEU A 343 -24.17 6.40 -9.71
CA LEU A 343 -24.92 5.89 -8.55
C LEU A 343 -26.38 5.71 -9.00
N GLU A 344 -26.87 4.47 -8.89
CA GLU A 344 -28.30 4.25 -8.95
C GLU A 344 -28.91 4.82 -7.66
N ASN A 345 -29.80 5.81 -7.81
CA ASN A 345 -30.54 6.46 -6.73
C ASN A 345 -31.50 5.50 -6.03
#